data_7b1313b812b2bb69687d88553742122d
#
_entry.id   7b1313b812b2bb69687d88553742122d
#
_cell.length_a   1.000
_cell.length_b   1.000
_cell.length_c   1.000
_cell.angle_alpha   90.00
_cell.angle_beta   90.00
_cell.angle_gamma   90.00
#
_symmetry.space_group_name_H-M   'P 1'
#
loop_
_entity.id
_entity.type
_entity.pdbx_description
1 polymer ?
#
loop_
_entity_poly.entity_id
_entity_poly.type
_entity_poly.pdbx_seq_one_letter_code
_entity_poly.pdbx_strand_id
1 'polypeptide(L)'
;MTPERHVYAAVRDAAARKLKTARSRWPVTLFNSEPARALLAARMRKETKAKAPPEHYPAPYALIDLWETYGGNAAAMQSAEIASFARLIVTSTAQNLVRVFFLRERMKGLADGKWPGNRLHVIGAGAMGGDIAAWCAWHGLTVSLGDVKPEPIAGAIKRAAELYKKIGHKSTEIRDALDRLVPDLRGDGIRSADLVIEAAPERLDLKQRIYAAAEQQMRSDAILATNTSSIALEQLREGLRRPDRFIGLHFFNPVSRMQLVEVVSHDTVDPNVLTAANAFLGRIDRLPTPVRSAPGFLVNRALVPYMMEAFIMLDAGVPKETIDAAAEQFGMPMGPIELADEVGLDICLSVAEHLRGALKPSADGRDMFERPLPEVPQWLQDKVKKGELGRKTGKGLYEWKNGKAVKNPPPAAKPDDPDRAARADDLAEMTDRMILPMVDACVACLRQRVVADEETVDGAMIFGTGFAPFRGGPLHYARTRGIPNVLQALERLAAKYGERFRPDPGWSQLA
;
A
#
# COMPACT_ATOMS: atom_id res chain seq x y z
N MET A 1 24.66 -20.42 11.24
CA MET A 1 25.09 -19.02 10.98
C MET A 1 26.12 -18.66 12.04
N THR A 2 27.20 -18.01 11.66
CA THR A 2 28.25 -17.58 12.57
C THR A 2 27.95 -16.16 13.04
N PRO A 3 27.94 -15.85 14.36
CA PRO A 3 27.80 -14.49 14.85
C PRO A 3 28.83 -13.54 14.22
N GLU A 4 28.48 -12.32 13.94
CA GLU A 4 29.31 -11.34 13.21
C GLU A 4 30.73 -11.20 13.81
N ARG A 5 30.84 -11.17 15.14
CA ARG A 5 32.11 -11.15 15.87
C ARG A 5 33.07 -12.32 15.59
N HIS A 6 32.56 -13.41 15.00
CA HIS A 6 33.35 -14.62 14.68
C HIS A 6 33.54 -14.80 13.18
N VAL A 7 33.06 -13.91 12.32
CA VAL A 7 33.13 -14.04 10.87
C VAL A 7 34.59 -14.15 10.40
N TYR A 8 35.48 -13.29 10.85
CA TYR A 8 36.91 -13.32 10.45
C TYR A 8 37.58 -14.59 10.88
N ALA A 9 37.32 -15.11 12.08
CA ALA A 9 37.87 -16.39 12.52
C ALA A 9 37.33 -17.55 11.66
N ALA A 10 36.03 -17.56 11.37
CA ALA A 10 35.41 -18.58 10.54
C ALA A 10 35.94 -18.55 9.09
N VAL A 11 36.15 -17.37 8.51
CA VAL A 11 36.74 -17.21 7.16
C VAL A 11 38.18 -17.75 7.14
N ARG A 12 39.00 -17.40 8.14
CA ARG A 12 40.37 -17.87 8.27
C ARG A 12 40.43 -19.40 8.42
N ASP A 13 39.55 -19.97 9.25
CA ASP A 13 39.49 -21.42 9.46
C ASP A 13 38.96 -22.16 8.23
N ALA A 14 38.03 -21.55 7.46
CA ALA A 14 37.58 -22.06 6.16
C ALA A 14 38.76 -22.06 5.13
N ALA A 15 39.46 -20.92 5.03
CA ALA A 15 40.63 -20.79 4.14
C ALA A 15 41.74 -21.78 4.49
N ALA A 16 41.96 -22.02 5.78
CA ALA A 16 42.92 -23.03 6.28
C ALA A 16 42.41 -24.48 6.18
N ARG A 17 41.21 -24.71 5.58
CA ARG A 17 40.54 -26.03 5.47
C ARG A 17 40.34 -26.73 6.84
N LYS A 18 40.30 -25.99 7.93
CA LYS A 18 40.03 -26.50 9.28
C LYS A 18 38.56 -26.81 9.52
N LEU A 19 37.65 -26.15 8.78
CA LEU A 19 36.24 -26.43 8.87
C LEU A 19 35.92 -27.69 8.08
N LYS A 20 35.21 -28.63 8.71
CA LYS A 20 34.67 -29.79 8.02
C LYS A 20 33.60 -29.31 7.02
N THR A 21 33.81 -29.61 5.75
CA THR A 21 32.75 -29.41 4.74
C THR A 21 31.53 -30.25 5.11
N ALA A 22 30.35 -29.61 5.10
CA ALA A 22 29.12 -30.35 5.28
C ALA A 22 29.02 -31.41 4.17
N ARG A 23 29.04 -32.69 4.54
CA ARG A 23 28.75 -33.75 3.58
C ARG A 23 27.34 -33.60 3.08
N SER A 24 27.14 -33.62 1.77
CA SER A 24 25.79 -33.65 1.17
C SER A 24 25.02 -34.81 1.81
N ARG A 25 23.88 -34.51 2.41
CA ARG A 25 23.02 -35.56 2.97
C ARG A 25 22.41 -36.34 1.81
N TRP A 26 22.33 -37.65 1.95
CA TRP A 26 21.78 -38.59 0.96
C TRP A 26 20.48 -38.09 0.28
N PRO A 27 19.48 -37.43 0.99
CA PRO A 27 18.33 -36.88 0.35
C PRO A 27 18.65 -35.81 -0.70
N VAL A 28 19.64 -34.94 -0.47
CA VAL A 28 20.03 -33.87 -1.42
C VAL A 28 20.51 -34.42 -2.74
N THR A 29 21.30 -35.54 -2.71
CA THR A 29 21.81 -36.19 -3.92
C THR A 29 20.68 -36.83 -4.72
N LEU A 30 19.70 -37.45 -4.05
CA LEU A 30 18.54 -38.03 -4.70
C LEU A 30 17.63 -36.94 -5.35
N PHE A 31 17.39 -35.84 -4.65
CA PHE A 31 16.57 -34.71 -5.16
C PHE A 31 17.28 -33.95 -6.28
N ASN A 32 18.59 -34.10 -6.45
CA ASN A 32 19.34 -33.49 -7.55
C ASN A 32 19.49 -34.41 -8.77
N SER A 33 18.88 -35.60 -8.77
CA SER A 33 18.79 -36.42 -9.97
C SER A 33 17.87 -35.78 -11.02
N GLU A 34 18.13 -35.99 -12.30
CA GLU A 34 17.41 -35.36 -13.40
C GLU A 34 15.86 -35.56 -13.30
N PRO A 35 15.34 -36.78 -13.07
CA PRO A 35 13.89 -36.97 -12.93
C PRO A 35 13.30 -36.27 -11.70
N ALA A 36 14.05 -36.23 -10.60
CA ALA A 36 13.60 -35.55 -9.40
C ALA A 36 13.58 -34.00 -9.57
N ARG A 37 14.57 -33.44 -10.28
CA ARG A 37 14.60 -32.03 -10.62
C ARG A 37 13.40 -31.65 -11.48
N ALA A 38 13.05 -32.42 -12.52
CA ALA A 38 11.92 -32.17 -13.38
C ALA A 38 10.59 -32.11 -12.58
N LEU A 39 10.38 -33.09 -11.69
CA LEU A 39 9.18 -33.11 -10.84
C LEU A 39 9.11 -31.91 -9.88
N LEU A 40 10.23 -31.59 -9.24
CA LEU A 40 10.32 -30.44 -8.33
C LEU A 40 10.18 -29.12 -9.06
N ALA A 41 10.79 -28.96 -10.25
CA ALA A 41 10.67 -27.77 -11.08
C ALA A 41 9.22 -27.51 -11.50
N ALA A 42 8.49 -28.55 -11.91
CA ALA A 42 7.06 -28.44 -12.21
C ALA A 42 6.25 -27.92 -11.01
N ARG A 43 6.53 -28.45 -9.80
CA ARG A 43 5.91 -27.98 -8.56
C ARG A 43 6.29 -26.53 -8.24
N MET A 44 7.60 -26.17 -8.34
CA MET A 44 8.09 -24.81 -8.12
C MET A 44 7.42 -23.82 -9.07
N ARG A 45 7.32 -24.14 -10.37
CA ARG A 45 6.59 -23.30 -11.34
C ARG A 45 5.13 -23.08 -10.94
N LYS A 46 4.43 -24.14 -10.51
CA LYS A 46 3.04 -24.05 -10.04
C LYS A 46 2.89 -23.14 -8.80
N GLU A 47 3.77 -23.31 -7.80
CA GLU A 47 3.76 -22.50 -6.58
C GLU A 47 4.16 -21.03 -6.86
N THR A 48 5.13 -20.82 -7.77
CA THR A 48 5.57 -19.49 -8.19
C THR A 48 4.50 -18.76 -8.95
N LYS A 49 3.78 -19.44 -9.87
CA LYS A 49 2.69 -18.83 -10.66
C LYS A 49 1.60 -18.20 -9.81
N ALA A 50 1.32 -18.79 -8.65
CA ALA A 50 0.32 -18.25 -7.73
C ALA A 50 0.72 -16.92 -7.08
N LYS A 51 2.01 -16.53 -7.11
CA LYS A 51 2.54 -15.31 -6.48
C LYS A 51 3.19 -14.34 -7.46
N ALA A 52 3.76 -14.86 -8.52
CA ALA A 52 4.52 -14.12 -9.52
C ALA A 52 4.24 -14.75 -10.90
N PRO A 53 3.18 -14.32 -11.59
CA PRO A 53 2.85 -14.82 -12.93
C PRO A 53 4.02 -14.63 -13.90
N PRO A 54 4.32 -15.62 -14.80
CA PRO A 54 5.49 -15.58 -15.68
C PRO A 54 5.47 -14.43 -16.67
N GLU A 55 4.29 -13.99 -17.09
CA GLU A 55 4.08 -12.83 -17.97
C GLU A 55 4.51 -11.49 -17.33
N HIS A 56 4.50 -11.42 -16.00
CA HIS A 56 4.89 -10.25 -15.23
C HIS A 56 6.30 -10.38 -14.65
N TYR A 57 6.69 -11.58 -14.21
CA TYR A 57 7.93 -11.84 -13.49
C TYR A 57 8.67 -13.06 -14.07
N PRO A 58 9.38 -12.93 -15.21
CA PRO A 58 10.04 -14.05 -15.86
C PRO A 58 11.26 -14.60 -15.11
N ALA A 59 11.92 -13.78 -14.29
CA ALA A 59 13.19 -14.15 -13.66
C ALA A 59 13.14 -15.38 -12.74
N PRO A 60 12.11 -15.57 -11.86
CA PRO A 60 11.99 -16.79 -11.06
C PRO A 60 11.90 -18.07 -11.90
N TYR A 61 11.25 -18.01 -13.06
CA TYR A 61 11.11 -19.14 -13.97
C TYR A 61 12.44 -19.46 -14.66
N ALA A 62 13.15 -18.44 -15.11
CA ALA A 62 14.48 -18.62 -15.68
C ALA A 62 15.45 -19.30 -14.67
N LEU A 63 15.35 -18.94 -13.39
CA LEU A 63 16.13 -19.59 -12.34
C LEU A 63 15.73 -21.07 -12.15
N ILE A 64 14.44 -21.38 -12.18
CA ILE A 64 13.95 -22.77 -12.11
C ILE A 64 14.45 -23.56 -13.31
N ASP A 65 14.39 -23.00 -14.52
CA ASP A 65 14.85 -23.65 -15.75
C ASP A 65 16.35 -23.93 -15.73
N LEU A 66 17.15 -22.97 -15.24
CA LEU A 66 18.61 -23.17 -15.06
C LEU A 66 18.90 -24.30 -14.07
N TRP A 67 18.21 -24.35 -12.94
CA TRP A 67 18.39 -25.40 -11.96
C TRP A 67 17.94 -26.78 -12.48
N GLU A 68 16.79 -26.83 -13.15
CA GLU A 68 16.26 -28.06 -13.75
C GLU A 68 17.24 -28.64 -14.74
N THR A 69 17.80 -27.81 -15.63
CA THR A 69 18.67 -28.23 -16.71
C THR A 69 20.10 -28.56 -16.24
N TYR A 70 20.67 -27.70 -15.40
CA TYR A 70 22.11 -27.72 -15.08
C TYR A 70 22.43 -28.04 -13.61
N GLY A 71 21.45 -28.34 -12.76
CA GLY A 71 21.60 -28.43 -11.31
C GLY A 71 22.64 -29.46 -10.81
N GLY A 72 23.14 -30.35 -11.68
CA GLY A 72 24.25 -31.26 -11.40
C GLY A 72 25.61 -30.78 -11.93
N ASN A 73 25.67 -29.67 -12.69
CA ASN A 73 26.86 -29.15 -13.34
C ASN A 73 27.04 -27.65 -13.10
N ALA A 74 27.83 -27.30 -12.09
CA ALA A 74 28.01 -25.91 -11.67
C ALA A 74 28.64 -25.01 -12.75
N ALA A 75 29.56 -25.49 -13.54
CA ALA A 75 30.23 -24.70 -14.59
C ALA A 75 29.29 -24.41 -15.76
N ALA A 76 28.51 -25.39 -16.21
CA ALA A 76 27.51 -25.20 -17.26
C ALA A 76 26.37 -24.29 -16.77
N MET A 77 25.95 -24.43 -15.51
CA MET A 77 24.93 -23.57 -14.89
C MET A 77 25.40 -22.12 -14.83
N GLN A 78 26.64 -21.84 -14.44
CA GLN A 78 27.21 -20.49 -14.39
C GLN A 78 27.21 -19.81 -15.77
N SER A 79 27.65 -20.52 -16.81
CA SER A 79 27.66 -19.98 -18.17
C SER A 79 26.26 -19.68 -18.68
N ALA A 80 25.29 -20.55 -18.39
CA ALA A 80 23.88 -20.37 -18.76
C ALA A 80 23.20 -19.25 -17.94
N GLU A 81 23.58 -19.09 -16.66
CA GLU A 81 23.12 -18.02 -15.80
C GLU A 81 23.53 -16.64 -16.32
N ILE A 82 24.79 -16.46 -16.73
CA ILE A 82 25.29 -15.23 -17.35
C ILE A 82 24.46 -14.88 -18.60
N ALA A 83 24.22 -15.82 -19.48
CA ALA A 83 23.41 -15.61 -20.68
C ALA A 83 21.94 -15.30 -20.34
N SER A 84 21.38 -15.96 -19.33
CA SER A 84 20.02 -15.70 -18.85
C SER A 84 19.89 -14.31 -18.24
N PHE A 85 20.83 -13.92 -17.37
CA PHE A 85 20.87 -12.60 -16.78
C PHE A 85 20.98 -11.50 -17.84
N ALA A 86 21.88 -11.65 -18.83
CA ALA A 86 22.04 -10.69 -19.92
C ALA A 86 20.73 -10.46 -20.71
N ARG A 87 19.92 -11.52 -20.91
CA ARG A 87 18.61 -11.39 -21.54
C ARG A 87 17.57 -10.70 -20.65
N LEU A 88 17.57 -11.05 -19.35
CA LEU A 88 16.56 -10.54 -18.41
C LEU A 88 16.77 -9.06 -18.07
N ILE A 89 18.02 -8.62 -17.86
CA ILE A 89 18.33 -7.27 -17.37
C ILE A 89 17.92 -6.17 -18.34
N VAL A 90 17.83 -6.45 -19.63
CA VAL A 90 17.42 -5.50 -20.66
C VAL A 90 15.90 -5.47 -20.86
N THR A 91 15.13 -6.34 -20.19
CA THR A 91 13.67 -6.31 -20.30
C THR A 91 13.08 -5.11 -19.59
N SER A 92 11.91 -4.61 -20.07
CA SER A 92 11.16 -3.53 -19.41
C SER A 92 10.81 -3.88 -17.96
N THR A 93 10.43 -5.13 -17.68
CA THR A 93 10.20 -5.61 -16.31
C THR A 93 11.42 -5.39 -15.40
N ALA A 94 12.61 -5.82 -15.84
CA ALA A 94 13.82 -5.66 -15.03
C ALA A 94 14.17 -4.19 -14.82
N GLN A 95 14.11 -3.38 -15.87
CA GLN A 95 14.39 -1.94 -15.79
C GLN A 95 13.41 -1.23 -14.86
N ASN A 96 12.12 -1.57 -14.93
CA ASN A 96 11.11 -1.01 -14.05
C ASN A 96 11.30 -1.45 -12.59
N LEU A 97 11.66 -2.71 -12.33
CA LEU A 97 11.96 -3.16 -10.96
C LEU A 97 13.22 -2.50 -10.39
N VAL A 98 14.24 -2.22 -11.21
CA VAL A 98 15.40 -1.40 -10.81
C VAL A 98 14.96 0.02 -10.49
N ARG A 99 14.07 0.62 -11.31
CA ARG A 99 13.47 1.93 -11.00
C ARG A 99 12.74 1.90 -9.65
N VAL A 100 11.92 0.89 -9.40
CA VAL A 100 11.19 0.75 -8.11
C VAL A 100 12.15 0.66 -6.93
N PHE A 101 13.28 -0.03 -7.08
CA PHE A 101 14.32 -0.05 -6.05
C PHE A 101 14.83 1.38 -5.75
N PHE A 102 15.14 2.18 -6.78
CA PHE A 102 15.62 3.54 -6.57
C PHE A 102 14.52 4.47 -6.02
N LEU A 103 13.27 4.31 -6.43
CA LEU A 103 12.14 5.03 -5.81
C LEU A 103 12.05 4.73 -4.31
N ARG A 104 12.21 3.46 -3.91
CA ARG A 104 12.21 3.07 -2.50
C ARG A 104 13.38 3.68 -1.74
N GLU A 105 14.59 3.63 -2.29
CA GLU A 105 15.79 4.23 -1.66
C GLU A 105 15.66 5.75 -1.55
N ARG A 106 15.09 6.42 -2.54
CA ARG A 106 14.76 7.85 -2.47
C ARG A 106 13.81 8.16 -1.32
N MET A 107 12.70 7.40 -1.20
CA MET A 107 11.74 7.59 -0.11
C MET A 107 12.38 7.30 1.26
N LYS A 108 13.25 6.31 1.36
CA LYS A 108 14.04 6.07 2.59
C LYS A 108 14.95 7.24 2.90
N GLY A 109 15.60 7.85 1.91
CA GLY A 109 16.43 9.02 2.09
C GLY A 109 15.69 10.22 2.68
N LEU A 110 14.38 10.34 2.46
CA LEU A 110 13.56 11.35 3.14
C LEU A 110 13.45 11.11 4.66
N ALA A 111 13.64 9.87 5.08
CA ALA A 111 13.59 9.46 6.48
C ALA A 111 14.97 9.53 7.17
N ASP A 112 16.01 9.97 6.47
CA ASP A 112 17.35 10.13 7.03
C ASP A 112 17.33 11.19 8.13
N GLY A 113 17.79 10.78 9.30
CA GLY A 113 17.81 11.62 10.48
C GLY A 113 17.58 10.81 11.76
N LYS A 114 17.85 11.44 12.89
CA LYS A 114 17.56 10.83 14.19
C LYS A 114 16.28 11.42 14.74
N TRP A 115 15.28 10.58 14.94
CA TRP A 115 14.15 10.93 15.79
C TRP A 115 14.59 10.91 17.25
N PRO A 116 14.62 12.06 17.95
CA PRO A 116 15.11 12.13 19.32
C PRO A 116 14.08 11.60 20.33
N GLY A 117 12.80 11.58 19.93
CA GLY A 117 11.68 11.15 20.77
C GLY A 117 11.68 9.64 21.02
N ASN A 118 11.10 9.24 22.13
CA ASN A 118 10.93 7.84 22.51
C ASN A 118 9.52 7.52 23.00
N ARG A 119 8.70 8.53 23.25
CA ARG A 119 7.35 8.39 23.81
C ARG A 119 6.30 8.84 22.81
N LEU A 120 5.39 7.94 22.52
CA LEU A 120 4.24 8.17 21.65
C LEU A 120 2.95 8.03 22.46
N HIS A 121 2.00 8.89 22.21
CA HIS A 121 0.61 8.68 22.66
C HIS A 121 -0.29 8.50 21.46
N VAL A 122 -1.13 7.46 21.45
CA VAL A 122 -2.12 7.22 20.41
C VAL A 122 -3.52 7.39 20.99
N ILE A 123 -4.31 8.28 20.42
CA ILE A 123 -5.71 8.54 20.76
C ILE A 123 -6.62 7.76 19.82
N GLY A 124 -7.38 6.82 20.37
CA GLY A 124 -8.23 5.91 19.63
C GLY A 124 -7.59 4.52 19.48
N ALA A 125 -8.17 3.52 20.14
CA ALA A 125 -7.70 2.12 20.15
C ALA A 125 -8.45 1.23 19.14
N GLY A 126 -9.07 1.83 18.11
CA GLY A 126 -9.69 1.11 17.00
C GLY A 126 -8.71 0.27 16.21
N ALA A 127 -9.10 -0.15 15.00
CA ALA A 127 -8.23 -0.93 14.13
C ALA A 127 -6.93 -0.17 13.80
N MET A 128 -7.03 1.06 13.27
CA MET A 128 -5.86 1.83 12.88
C MET A 128 -5.00 2.25 14.07
N GLY A 129 -5.58 2.91 15.08
CA GLY A 129 -4.79 3.40 16.21
C GLY A 129 -4.14 2.27 17.02
N GLY A 130 -4.85 1.16 17.23
CA GLY A 130 -4.28 -0.03 17.88
C GLY A 130 -3.12 -0.62 17.09
N ASP A 131 -3.23 -0.70 15.76
CA ASP A 131 -2.18 -1.26 14.89
C ASP A 131 -0.98 -0.32 14.77
N ILE A 132 -1.20 1.02 14.71
CA ILE A 132 -0.13 2.03 14.78
C ILE A 132 0.63 1.91 16.10
N ALA A 133 -0.09 1.86 17.23
CA ALA A 133 0.51 1.72 18.56
C ALA A 133 1.34 0.43 18.67
N ALA A 134 0.78 -0.69 18.21
CA ALA A 134 1.47 -1.97 18.21
C ALA A 134 2.75 -1.93 17.36
N TRP A 135 2.68 -1.36 16.16
CA TRP A 135 3.84 -1.27 15.27
C TRP A 135 4.95 -0.39 15.87
N CYS A 136 4.60 0.75 16.43
CA CYS A 136 5.55 1.64 17.09
C CYS A 136 6.21 0.99 18.33
N ALA A 137 5.43 0.26 19.15
CA ALA A 137 5.96 -0.47 20.30
C ALA A 137 6.91 -1.61 19.88
N TRP A 138 6.62 -2.31 18.77
CA TRP A 138 7.53 -3.29 18.17
C TRP A 138 8.88 -2.68 17.80
N HIS A 139 8.86 -1.46 17.26
CA HIS A 139 10.07 -0.72 16.87
C HIS A 139 10.75 0.03 18.04
N GLY A 140 10.41 -0.31 19.29
CA GLY A 140 11.14 0.12 20.47
C GLY A 140 10.69 1.45 21.07
N LEU A 141 9.55 2.00 20.64
CA LEU A 141 8.95 3.18 21.26
C LEU A 141 8.10 2.79 22.47
N THR A 142 8.08 3.60 23.50
CA THR A 142 7.09 3.50 24.59
C THR A 142 5.81 4.17 24.11
N VAL A 143 4.73 3.42 24.03
CA VAL A 143 3.46 3.87 23.45
C VAL A 143 2.36 3.78 24.50
N SER A 144 1.78 4.91 24.88
CA SER A 144 0.52 4.94 25.62
C SER A 144 -0.64 4.94 24.65
N LEU A 145 -1.62 4.05 24.86
CA LEU A 145 -2.78 3.87 23.98
C LEU A 145 -4.05 4.25 24.74
N GLY A 146 -4.68 5.33 24.31
CA GLY A 146 -5.89 5.89 24.90
C GLY A 146 -7.14 5.60 24.09
N ASP A 147 -8.25 5.36 24.80
CA ASP A 147 -9.61 5.30 24.23
C ASP A 147 -10.62 5.67 25.33
N VAL A 148 -11.84 6.05 24.95
CA VAL A 148 -12.93 6.38 25.89
C VAL A 148 -13.45 5.15 26.65
N LYS A 149 -13.14 3.94 26.16
CA LYS A 149 -13.55 2.66 26.73
C LYS A 149 -12.37 1.71 26.86
N PRO A 150 -12.34 0.83 27.85
CA PRO A 150 -11.27 -0.15 28.02
C PRO A 150 -11.27 -1.29 26.99
N GLU A 151 -12.45 -1.65 26.43
CA GLU A 151 -12.59 -2.80 25.54
C GLU A 151 -11.81 -2.63 24.23
N PRO A 152 -11.82 -1.45 23.54
CA PRO A 152 -10.98 -1.23 22.36
C PRO A 152 -9.48 -1.39 22.66
N ILE A 153 -9.02 -0.87 23.81
CA ILE A 153 -7.62 -0.98 24.23
C ILE A 153 -7.24 -2.45 24.45
N ALA A 154 -8.05 -3.21 25.20
CA ALA A 154 -7.83 -4.64 25.40
C ALA A 154 -7.81 -5.41 24.09
N GLY A 155 -8.72 -5.09 23.18
CA GLY A 155 -8.77 -5.66 21.83
C GLY A 155 -7.50 -5.35 21.01
N ALA A 156 -6.99 -4.13 21.08
CA ALA A 156 -5.75 -3.71 20.40
C ALA A 156 -4.53 -4.46 20.95
N ILE A 157 -4.41 -4.60 22.27
CA ILE A 157 -3.31 -5.36 22.91
C ILE A 157 -3.37 -6.84 22.51
N LYS A 158 -4.57 -7.44 22.46
CA LYS A 158 -4.71 -8.81 21.97
C LYS A 158 -4.23 -8.97 20.54
N ARG A 159 -4.63 -8.05 19.61
CA ARG A 159 -4.16 -8.06 18.22
C ARG A 159 -2.64 -7.86 18.13
N ALA A 160 -2.08 -6.96 18.94
CA ALA A 160 -0.62 -6.75 19.04
C ALA A 160 0.10 -8.03 19.44
N ALA A 161 -0.37 -8.74 20.48
CA ALA A 161 0.22 -10.01 20.90
C ALA A 161 0.17 -11.09 19.81
N GLU A 162 -0.90 -11.15 19.03
CA GLU A 162 -1.03 -12.07 17.90
C GLU A 162 -0.07 -11.68 16.75
N LEU A 163 0.09 -10.39 16.47
CA LEU A 163 1.03 -9.87 15.48
C LEU A 163 2.47 -10.21 15.89
N TYR A 164 2.86 -9.91 17.13
CA TYR A 164 4.23 -10.13 17.61
C TYR A 164 4.61 -11.62 17.62
N LYS A 165 3.67 -12.53 17.87
CA LYS A 165 3.90 -13.98 17.72
C LYS A 165 4.19 -14.39 16.27
N LYS A 166 3.68 -13.66 15.28
CA LYS A 166 3.90 -13.94 13.85
C LYS A 166 5.23 -13.39 13.34
N ILE A 167 5.67 -12.24 13.86
CA ILE A 167 6.85 -11.53 13.37
C ILE A 167 8.08 -11.70 14.27
N GLY A 168 7.89 -11.98 15.55
CA GLY A 168 8.96 -12.15 16.53
C GLY A 168 9.56 -13.57 16.51
N HIS A 169 10.88 -13.65 16.68
CA HIS A 169 11.61 -14.91 16.72
C HIS A 169 11.91 -15.39 18.14
N LYS A 170 11.87 -14.49 19.14
CA LYS A 170 12.19 -14.79 20.53
C LYS A 170 11.07 -14.31 21.45
N SER A 171 10.78 -15.11 22.48
CA SER A 171 9.78 -14.76 23.49
C SER A 171 10.11 -13.46 24.25
N THR A 172 11.38 -13.14 24.42
CA THR A 172 11.84 -11.88 25.02
C THR A 172 11.48 -10.67 24.17
N GLU A 173 11.68 -10.73 22.84
CA GLU A 173 11.30 -9.64 21.93
C GLU A 173 9.81 -9.34 21.98
N ILE A 174 9.00 -10.41 22.02
CA ILE A 174 7.52 -10.30 22.09
C ILE A 174 7.10 -9.64 23.41
N ARG A 175 7.67 -10.09 24.54
CA ARG A 175 7.37 -9.53 25.87
C ARG A 175 7.79 -8.07 25.94
N ASP A 176 9.03 -7.76 25.54
CA ASP A 176 9.57 -6.40 25.60
C ASP A 176 8.74 -5.43 24.73
N ALA A 177 8.18 -5.88 23.59
CA ALA A 177 7.28 -5.08 22.78
C ALA A 177 5.91 -4.87 23.44
N LEU A 178 5.38 -5.89 24.12
CA LEU A 178 4.13 -5.78 24.90
C LEU A 178 4.29 -4.85 26.10
N ASP A 179 5.42 -4.91 26.80
CA ASP A 179 5.72 -4.06 27.97
C ASP A 179 5.82 -2.57 27.60
N ARG A 180 6.16 -2.26 26.32
CA ARG A 180 6.17 -0.90 25.80
C ARG A 180 4.79 -0.37 25.38
N LEU A 181 3.79 -1.23 25.26
CA LEU A 181 2.41 -0.86 24.88
C LEU A 181 1.57 -0.69 26.15
N VAL A 182 1.41 0.56 26.59
CA VAL A 182 0.81 0.91 27.88
C VAL A 182 -0.65 1.35 27.70
N PRO A 183 -1.62 0.64 28.32
CA PRO A 183 -3.00 1.10 28.39
C PRO A 183 -3.13 2.44 29.09
N ASP A 184 -3.87 3.39 28.55
CA ASP A 184 -4.04 4.72 29.12
C ASP A 184 -5.47 5.27 28.93
N LEU A 185 -6.36 4.93 29.86
CA LEU A 185 -7.75 5.38 29.84
C LEU A 185 -7.94 6.86 30.19
N ARG A 186 -6.95 7.48 30.86
CA ARG A 186 -7.07 8.86 31.32
C ARG A 186 -6.33 9.86 30.46
N GLY A 187 -5.51 9.39 29.51
CA GLY A 187 -4.68 10.24 28.66
C GLY A 187 -3.46 10.82 29.37
N ASP A 188 -3.04 10.22 30.50
CA ASP A 188 -1.90 10.71 31.28
C ASP A 188 -0.60 10.73 30.46
N GLY A 189 -0.48 9.82 29.49
CA GLY A 189 0.66 9.71 28.59
C GLY A 189 0.86 10.90 27.65
N ILE A 190 -0.17 11.68 27.38
CA ILE A 190 -0.10 12.89 26.52
C ILE A 190 0.96 13.88 27.05
N ARG A 191 1.04 14.04 28.36
CA ARG A 191 1.95 15.01 29.00
C ARG A 191 3.43 14.73 28.77
N SER A 192 3.78 13.48 28.51
CA SER A 192 5.17 13.03 28.31
C SER A 192 5.46 12.63 26.87
N ALA A 193 4.46 12.68 25.99
CA ALA A 193 4.62 12.29 24.60
C ALA A 193 5.48 13.29 23.81
N ASP A 194 6.34 12.77 22.95
CA ASP A 194 7.08 13.54 21.96
C ASP A 194 6.24 13.71 20.69
N LEU A 195 5.34 12.75 20.44
CA LEU A 195 4.39 12.72 19.33
C LEU A 195 3.05 12.17 19.82
N VAL A 196 1.96 12.86 19.52
CA VAL A 196 0.59 12.39 19.74
C VAL A 196 -0.03 12.10 18.39
N ILE A 197 -0.53 10.88 18.16
CA ILE A 197 -1.23 10.50 16.95
C ILE A 197 -2.70 10.25 17.27
N GLU A 198 -3.59 11.01 16.63
CA GLU A 198 -5.02 10.82 16.75
C GLU A 198 -5.53 9.89 15.62
N ALA A 199 -6.28 8.85 16.00
CA ALA A 199 -6.91 7.86 15.13
C ALA A 199 -8.36 7.56 15.56
N ALA A 200 -9.09 8.61 15.98
CA ALA A 200 -10.50 8.55 16.36
C ALA A 200 -11.42 8.53 15.10
N PRO A 201 -12.74 8.31 15.26
CA PRO A 201 -13.67 8.32 14.14
C PRO A 201 -13.61 9.60 13.29
N GLU A 202 -13.85 9.46 11.98
CA GLU A 202 -13.69 10.51 10.96
C GLU A 202 -14.83 11.55 11.03
N ARG A 203 -14.80 12.36 12.08
CA ARG A 203 -15.77 13.42 12.35
C ARG A 203 -15.03 14.69 12.76
N LEU A 204 -15.23 15.77 12.00
CA LEU A 204 -14.57 17.06 12.19
C LEU A 204 -14.74 17.59 13.61
N ASP A 205 -15.99 17.69 14.09
CA ASP A 205 -16.32 18.20 15.42
C ASP A 205 -15.68 17.41 16.57
N LEU A 206 -15.59 16.09 16.41
CA LEU A 206 -14.98 15.21 17.39
C LEU A 206 -13.47 15.41 17.42
N LYS A 207 -12.84 15.41 16.24
CA LYS A 207 -11.38 15.56 16.12
C LYS A 207 -10.91 16.92 16.65
N GLN A 208 -11.60 18.02 16.32
CA GLN A 208 -11.28 19.36 16.86
C GLN A 208 -11.36 19.39 18.40
N ARG A 209 -12.37 18.77 19.01
CA ARG A 209 -12.46 18.66 20.49
C ARG A 209 -11.31 17.84 21.08
N ILE A 210 -10.95 16.75 20.44
CA ILE A 210 -9.81 15.91 20.88
C ILE A 210 -8.52 16.72 20.82
N TYR A 211 -8.28 17.47 19.75
CA TYR A 211 -7.06 18.26 19.59
C TYR A 211 -6.97 19.38 20.63
N ALA A 212 -8.06 20.10 20.85
CA ALA A 212 -8.10 21.14 21.87
C ALA A 212 -7.81 20.60 23.28
N ALA A 213 -8.33 19.43 23.61
CA ALA A 213 -8.08 18.77 24.89
C ALA A 213 -6.64 18.22 25.00
N ALA A 214 -6.11 17.65 23.93
CA ALA A 214 -4.74 17.11 23.88
C ALA A 214 -3.72 18.25 23.98
N GLU A 215 -3.89 19.34 23.24
CA GLU A 215 -2.95 20.47 23.22
C GLU A 215 -2.81 21.15 24.59
N GLN A 216 -3.86 21.12 25.42
CA GLN A 216 -3.78 21.63 26.81
C GLN A 216 -2.83 20.84 27.71
N GLN A 217 -2.57 19.58 27.38
CA GLN A 217 -1.76 18.66 28.16
C GLN A 217 -0.39 18.42 27.55
N MET A 218 -0.28 18.59 26.23
CA MET A 218 0.98 18.34 25.48
C MET A 218 2.09 19.30 25.91
N ARG A 219 3.32 18.81 25.80
CA ARG A 219 4.51 19.67 25.85
C ARG A 219 4.50 20.63 24.67
N SER A 220 5.09 21.80 24.86
CA SER A 220 5.16 22.83 23.82
C SER A 220 5.98 22.43 22.59
N ASP A 221 6.89 21.46 22.72
CA ASP A 221 7.74 20.93 21.67
C ASP A 221 7.21 19.63 21.03
N ALA A 222 6.14 19.04 21.58
CA ALA A 222 5.53 17.84 21.04
C ALA A 222 4.80 18.08 19.73
N ILE A 223 4.74 17.07 18.87
CA ILE A 223 4.03 17.08 17.58
C ILE A 223 2.64 16.49 17.78
N LEU A 224 1.63 17.15 17.25
CA LEU A 224 0.28 16.60 17.12
C LEU A 224 0.06 16.12 15.69
N ALA A 225 -0.29 14.85 15.53
CA ALA A 225 -0.58 14.26 14.22
C ALA A 225 -1.97 13.65 14.18
N THR A 226 -2.62 13.72 13.02
CA THR A 226 -3.89 13.03 12.76
C THR A 226 -3.71 11.93 11.72
N ASN A 227 -4.39 10.80 11.91
CA ASN A 227 -4.46 9.73 10.92
C ASN A 227 -5.73 9.84 10.04
N THR A 228 -6.29 11.05 9.89
CA THR A 228 -7.42 11.27 8.97
C THR A 228 -7.08 10.77 7.57
N SER A 229 -8.08 10.25 6.87
CA SER A 229 -7.94 9.76 5.50
C SER A 229 -8.51 10.71 4.45
N SER A 230 -9.29 11.72 4.86
CA SER A 230 -10.11 12.50 3.92
C SER A 230 -10.31 13.95 4.30
N ILE A 231 -10.30 14.31 5.60
CA ILE A 231 -10.57 15.68 6.06
C ILE A 231 -9.34 16.55 5.87
N ALA A 232 -9.50 17.69 5.19
CA ALA A 232 -8.42 18.64 4.99
C ALA A 232 -7.88 19.19 6.32
N LEU A 233 -6.55 19.28 6.44
CA LEU A 233 -5.91 19.75 7.68
C LEU A 233 -6.29 21.19 8.04
N GLU A 234 -6.61 22.02 7.05
CA GLU A 234 -7.06 23.39 7.24
C GLU A 234 -8.30 23.46 8.12
N GLN A 235 -9.26 22.54 7.93
CA GLN A 235 -10.45 22.45 8.77
C GLN A 235 -10.14 21.87 10.15
N LEU A 236 -9.26 20.86 10.20
CA LEU A 236 -8.92 20.17 11.44
C LEU A 236 -8.11 21.03 12.41
N ARG A 237 -7.23 21.92 11.88
CA ARG A 237 -6.38 22.80 12.70
C ARG A 237 -7.09 24.03 13.26
N GLU A 238 -8.35 24.28 12.89
CA GLU A 238 -9.10 25.41 13.42
C GLU A 238 -9.20 25.33 14.94
N GLY A 239 -8.84 26.42 15.61
CA GLY A 239 -8.84 26.52 17.06
C GLY A 239 -7.59 25.97 17.77
N LEU A 240 -6.62 25.38 17.06
CA LEU A 240 -5.34 25.02 17.63
C LEU A 240 -4.48 26.24 17.99
N ARG A 241 -3.80 26.20 19.12
CA ARG A 241 -2.84 27.23 19.56
C ARG A 241 -1.51 27.13 18.83
N ARG A 242 -1.12 25.90 18.44
CA ARG A 242 0.15 25.56 17.78
C ARG A 242 -0.09 24.81 16.48
N PRO A 243 -0.78 25.44 15.49
CA PRO A 243 -1.00 24.81 14.20
C PRO A 243 0.32 24.51 13.45
N ASP A 244 1.40 25.24 13.75
CA ASP A 244 2.74 25.00 13.25
C ASP A 244 3.31 23.61 13.59
N ARG A 245 2.76 22.95 14.60
CA ARG A 245 3.16 21.61 15.04
C ARG A 245 2.11 20.53 14.77
N PHE A 246 1.12 20.83 13.95
CA PHE A 246 0.06 19.92 13.56
C PHE A 246 0.28 19.40 12.14
N ILE A 247 0.25 18.07 11.95
CA ILE A 247 0.45 17.40 10.66
C ILE A 247 -0.51 16.24 10.48
N GLY A 248 -0.62 15.74 9.25
CA GLY A 248 -1.21 14.43 9.00
C GLY A 248 -0.14 13.34 8.91
N LEU A 249 -0.41 12.21 9.54
CA LEU A 249 0.34 10.95 9.34
C LEU A 249 -0.66 9.87 8.94
N HIS A 250 -0.90 9.76 7.64
CA HIS A 250 -1.89 8.86 7.09
C HIS A 250 -1.28 7.49 6.84
N PHE A 251 -1.52 6.57 7.77
CA PHE A 251 -1.13 5.16 7.68
C PHE A 251 -2.16 4.35 6.89
N PHE A 252 -1.70 3.28 6.24
CA PHE A 252 -2.55 2.37 5.48
C PHE A 252 -2.74 1.04 6.20
N ASN A 253 -3.93 0.45 6.06
CA ASN A 253 -4.26 -0.84 6.65
C ASN A 253 -3.84 -2.00 5.72
N PRO A 254 -3.23 -3.08 6.22
CA PRO A 254 -2.74 -3.29 7.60
C PRO A 254 -1.40 -2.59 7.85
N VAL A 255 -1.29 -1.85 8.96
CA VAL A 255 -0.09 -1.06 9.30
C VAL A 255 1.20 -1.90 9.28
N SER A 256 1.14 -3.16 9.68
CA SER A 256 2.31 -4.06 9.70
C SER A 256 2.83 -4.45 8.30
N ARG A 257 2.05 -4.30 7.24
CA ARG A 257 2.41 -4.69 5.86
C ARG A 257 2.62 -3.49 4.94
N MET A 258 1.81 -2.45 5.11
CA MET A 258 1.86 -1.26 4.27
C MET A 258 3.03 -0.38 4.67
N GLN A 259 3.98 -0.21 3.78
CA GLN A 259 5.22 0.53 4.07
C GLN A 259 5.02 2.04 3.97
N LEU A 260 4.09 2.50 3.16
CA LEU A 260 3.84 3.91 2.89
C LEU A 260 3.13 4.60 4.07
N VAL A 261 3.55 5.83 4.36
CA VAL A 261 2.80 6.79 5.19
C VAL A 261 2.82 8.15 4.50
N GLU A 262 1.66 8.71 4.20
CA GLU A 262 1.57 10.08 3.71
C GLU A 262 1.82 11.06 4.86
N VAL A 263 2.84 11.90 4.71
CA VAL A 263 3.16 13.01 5.62
C VAL A 263 2.50 14.26 5.07
N VAL A 264 1.33 14.56 5.64
CA VAL A 264 0.48 15.63 5.14
C VAL A 264 0.82 16.95 5.81
N SER A 265 1.15 17.94 4.98
CA SER A 265 1.49 19.29 5.43
C SER A 265 0.42 20.31 5.00
N HIS A 266 0.26 21.37 5.77
CA HIS A 266 -0.46 22.58 5.41
C HIS A 266 0.50 23.78 5.36
N ASP A 267 0.00 24.95 4.99
CA ASP A 267 0.81 26.15 4.70
C ASP A 267 1.60 26.73 5.88
N THR A 268 1.17 26.49 7.12
CA THR A 268 1.80 27.06 8.32
C THR A 268 2.61 26.07 9.15
N VAL A 269 2.81 24.84 8.66
CA VAL A 269 3.61 23.82 9.36
C VAL A 269 5.10 24.24 9.42
N ASP A 270 5.73 24.07 10.59
CA ASP A 270 7.17 24.24 10.76
C ASP A 270 7.92 23.13 9.96
N PRO A 271 8.84 23.47 9.06
CA PRO A 271 9.64 22.51 8.30
C PRO A 271 10.40 21.51 9.19
N ASN A 272 10.81 21.92 10.41
CA ASN A 272 11.47 21.02 11.36
C ASN A 272 10.52 19.91 11.86
N VAL A 273 9.23 20.20 11.95
CA VAL A 273 8.21 19.19 12.31
C VAL A 273 8.09 18.13 11.22
N LEU A 274 8.13 18.52 9.94
CA LEU A 274 8.10 17.58 8.82
C LEU A 274 9.37 16.71 8.80
N THR A 275 10.54 17.32 9.03
CA THR A 275 11.81 16.59 9.14
C THR A 275 11.77 15.58 10.29
N ALA A 276 11.27 15.98 11.45
CA ALA A 276 11.13 15.11 12.61
C ALA A 276 10.14 13.97 12.36
N ALA A 277 9.02 14.25 11.69
CA ALA A 277 8.03 13.24 11.31
C ALA A 277 8.61 12.21 10.32
N ASN A 278 9.38 12.65 9.34
CA ASN A 278 10.05 11.75 8.40
C ASN A 278 11.06 10.85 9.13
N ALA A 279 11.87 11.41 10.03
CA ALA A 279 12.82 10.64 10.83
C ALA A 279 12.11 9.65 11.80
N PHE A 280 10.96 10.03 12.37
CA PHE A 280 10.09 9.10 13.12
C PHE A 280 9.65 7.92 12.26
N LEU A 281 9.19 8.17 11.03
CA LEU A 281 8.76 7.12 10.12
C LEU A 281 9.91 6.18 9.74
N GLY A 282 11.11 6.71 9.52
CA GLY A 282 12.31 5.90 9.30
C GLY A 282 12.62 4.98 10.48
N ARG A 283 12.48 5.47 11.71
CA ARG A 283 12.69 4.66 12.91
C ARG A 283 11.75 3.46 13.02
N ILE A 284 10.54 3.58 12.51
CA ILE A 284 9.55 2.50 12.52
C ILE A 284 9.49 1.73 11.17
N ASP A 285 10.52 1.85 10.34
CA ASP A 285 10.63 1.20 9.02
C ASP A 285 9.41 1.50 8.11
N ARG A 286 9.09 2.80 7.98
CA ARG A 286 8.05 3.29 7.07
C ARG A 286 8.64 4.28 6.07
N LEU A 287 8.04 4.31 4.90
CA LEU A 287 8.43 5.18 3.79
C LEU A 287 7.59 6.47 3.85
N PRO A 288 8.16 7.61 4.22
CA PRO A 288 7.45 8.87 4.21
C PRO A 288 7.18 9.32 2.78
N THR A 289 5.97 9.80 2.55
CA THR A 289 5.57 10.44 1.30
C THR A 289 5.05 11.85 1.61
N PRO A 290 5.83 12.89 1.33
CA PRO A 290 5.38 14.26 1.51
C PRO A 290 4.21 14.59 0.59
N VAL A 291 3.10 15.00 1.17
CA VAL A 291 1.91 15.47 0.43
C VAL A 291 1.38 16.75 1.05
N ARG A 292 0.81 17.64 0.23
CA ARG A 292 0.07 18.81 0.75
C ARG A 292 -1.34 18.42 1.10
N SER A 293 -1.88 19.11 2.10
CA SER A 293 -3.27 18.93 2.51
C SER A 293 -4.21 19.20 1.34
N ALA A 294 -5.01 18.17 1.05
CA ALA A 294 -6.05 18.20 0.02
C ALA A 294 -7.03 17.07 0.35
N PRO A 295 -8.31 17.17 0.00
CA PRO A 295 -9.27 16.09 0.25
C PRO A 295 -8.79 14.77 -0.34
N GLY A 296 -8.66 13.72 0.48
CA GLY A 296 -8.20 12.38 0.08
C GLY A 296 -6.71 12.26 -0.25
N PHE A 297 -5.94 13.31 -0.05
CA PHE A 297 -4.48 13.37 -0.29
C PHE A 297 -4.09 12.87 -1.68
N LEU A 298 -3.08 12.02 -1.83
CA LEU A 298 -2.71 11.43 -3.12
C LEU A 298 -3.40 10.08 -3.33
N VAL A 299 -3.20 9.14 -2.37
CA VAL A 299 -3.55 7.73 -2.59
C VAL A 299 -5.06 7.54 -2.72
N ASN A 300 -5.87 8.12 -1.83
CA ASN A 300 -7.32 7.98 -1.92
C ASN A 300 -7.88 8.72 -3.14
N ARG A 301 -7.32 9.87 -3.52
CA ARG A 301 -7.72 10.57 -4.75
C ARG A 301 -7.50 9.74 -6.00
N ALA A 302 -6.41 8.99 -6.06
CA ALA A 302 -6.12 8.10 -7.17
C ALA A 302 -6.96 6.82 -7.14
N LEU A 303 -7.21 6.25 -5.95
CA LEU A 303 -7.98 5.01 -5.81
C LEU A 303 -9.49 5.17 -6.02
N VAL A 304 -10.07 6.31 -5.66
CA VAL A 304 -11.53 6.50 -5.75
C VAL A 304 -12.04 6.37 -7.19
N PRO A 305 -11.46 7.01 -8.22
CA PRO A 305 -11.90 6.81 -9.59
C PRO A 305 -11.80 5.34 -10.04
N TYR A 306 -10.72 4.64 -9.67
CA TYR A 306 -10.51 3.23 -9.94
C TYR A 306 -11.62 2.34 -9.33
N MET A 307 -11.93 2.55 -8.06
CA MET A 307 -12.95 1.81 -7.34
C MET A 307 -14.36 2.11 -7.88
N MET A 308 -14.65 3.40 -8.13
CA MET A 308 -15.97 3.82 -8.63
C MET A 308 -16.28 3.25 -10.01
N GLU A 309 -15.30 3.17 -10.92
CA GLU A 309 -15.51 2.52 -12.21
C GLU A 309 -15.79 1.02 -12.07
N ALA A 310 -15.12 0.34 -11.14
CA ALA A 310 -15.43 -1.05 -10.84
C ALA A 310 -16.86 -1.23 -10.31
N PHE A 311 -17.32 -0.31 -9.45
CA PHE A 311 -18.70 -0.34 -8.93
C PHE A 311 -19.74 -0.04 -9.99
N ILE A 312 -19.46 0.89 -10.92
CA ILE A 312 -20.32 1.20 -12.07
C ILE A 312 -20.41 -0.02 -13.00
N MET A 313 -19.32 -0.69 -13.28
CA MET A 313 -19.32 -1.92 -14.07
C MET A 313 -20.12 -3.04 -13.40
N LEU A 314 -19.99 -3.18 -12.08
CA LEU A 314 -20.76 -4.14 -11.29
C LEU A 314 -22.27 -3.83 -11.35
N ASP A 315 -22.64 -2.55 -11.23
CA ASP A 315 -24.04 -2.09 -11.34
C ASP A 315 -24.62 -2.32 -12.75
N ALA A 316 -23.78 -2.19 -13.77
CA ALA A 316 -24.11 -2.52 -15.17
C ALA A 316 -24.19 -4.03 -15.46
N GLY A 317 -24.02 -4.89 -14.45
CA GLY A 317 -24.15 -6.34 -14.56
C GLY A 317 -22.88 -7.08 -14.99
N VAL A 318 -21.72 -6.43 -15.05
CA VAL A 318 -20.45 -7.12 -15.30
C VAL A 318 -20.11 -8.02 -14.10
N PRO A 319 -19.79 -9.31 -14.30
CA PRO A 319 -19.45 -10.21 -13.21
C PRO A 319 -18.25 -9.69 -12.40
N LYS A 320 -18.37 -9.69 -11.08
CA LYS A 320 -17.35 -9.19 -10.17
C LYS A 320 -15.99 -9.86 -10.35
N GLU A 321 -15.98 -11.16 -10.63
CA GLU A 321 -14.76 -11.93 -10.89
C GLU A 321 -14.08 -11.51 -12.20
N THR A 322 -14.83 -11.05 -13.20
CA THR A 322 -14.30 -10.52 -14.45
C THR A 322 -13.65 -9.15 -14.23
N ILE A 323 -14.30 -8.29 -13.45
CA ILE A 323 -13.74 -6.97 -13.08
C ILE A 323 -12.42 -7.14 -12.32
N ASP A 324 -12.40 -8.02 -11.31
CA ASP A 324 -11.19 -8.31 -10.54
C ASP A 324 -10.10 -8.90 -11.42
N ALA A 325 -10.43 -9.85 -12.30
CA ALA A 325 -9.47 -10.47 -13.21
C ALA A 325 -8.83 -9.47 -14.18
N ALA A 326 -9.58 -8.47 -14.67
CA ALA A 326 -9.03 -7.42 -15.53
C ALA A 326 -7.95 -6.58 -14.81
N ALA A 327 -8.19 -6.24 -13.56
CA ALA A 327 -7.21 -5.51 -12.75
C ALA A 327 -6.01 -6.38 -12.36
N GLU A 328 -6.23 -7.64 -11.98
CA GLU A 328 -5.17 -8.58 -11.64
C GLU A 328 -4.28 -8.89 -12.86
N GLN A 329 -4.87 -9.02 -14.05
CA GLN A 329 -4.13 -9.19 -15.31
C GLN A 329 -3.29 -7.95 -15.65
N PHE A 330 -3.75 -6.74 -15.33
CA PHE A 330 -2.93 -5.54 -15.44
C PHE A 330 -1.72 -5.60 -14.51
N GLY A 331 -1.83 -6.30 -13.38
CA GLY A 331 -0.79 -6.48 -12.38
C GLY A 331 -1.10 -5.87 -11.01
N MET A 332 -2.35 -5.48 -10.77
CA MET A 332 -2.79 -5.11 -9.42
C MET A 332 -2.75 -6.35 -8.50
N PRO A 333 -2.38 -6.20 -7.22
CA PRO A 333 -2.22 -7.34 -6.30
C PRO A 333 -3.53 -8.06 -5.97
N MET A 334 -4.64 -7.38 -6.16
CA MET A 334 -6.01 -7.89 -6.06
C MET A 334 -6.94 -7.00 -6.89
N GLY A 335 -8.09 -7.54 -7.27
CA GLY A 335 -9.09 -6.76 -7.97
C GLY A 335 -9.79 -5.73 -7.08
N PRO A 336 -10.45 -4.72 -7.68
CA PRO A 336 -11.09 -3.63 -6.93
C PRO A 336 -12.29 -4.08 -6.11
N ILE A 337 -12.98 -5.15 -6.53
CA ILE A 337 -14.13 -5.68 -5.80
C ILE A 337 -13.68 -6.42 -4.53
N GLU A 338 -12.61 -7.22 -4.63
CA GLU A 338 -11.99 -7.84 -3.46
C GLU A 338 -11.37 -6.79 -2.54
N LEU A 339 -10.71 -5.75 -3.10
CA LEU A 339 -10.14 -4.65 -2.33
C LEU A 339 -11.21 -3.89 -1.52
N ALA A 340 -12.38 -3.65 -2.10
CA ALA A 340 -13.49 -3.01 -1.39
C ALA A 340 -13.91 -3.79 -0.15
N ASP A 341 -14.00 -5.11 -0.25
CA ASP A 341 -14.32 -6.00 0.87
C ASP A 341 -13.18 -6.08 1.90
N GLU A 342 -11.91 -6.05 1.45
CA GLU A 342 -10.74 -6.07 2.34
C GLU A 342 -10.64 -4.77 3.18
N VAL A 343 -10.86 -3.62 2.56
CA VAL A 343 -10.89 -2.29 3.20
C VAL A 343 -12.12 -2.16 4.12
N GLY A 344 -13.25 -2.64 3.63
CA GLY A 344 -14.56 -2.54 4.26
C GLY A 344 -15.49 -1.57 3.51
N LEU A 345 -16.67 -2.06 3.17
CA LEU A 345 -17.65 -1.30 2.37
C LEU A 345 -18.14 -0.02 3.06
N ASP A 346 -18.18 0.01 4.39
CA ASP A 346 -18.47 1.22 5.17
C ASP A 346 -17.39 2.30 5.02
N ILE A 347 -16.11 1.89 4.97
CA ILE A 347 -14.99 2.81 4.74
C ILE A 347 -15.03 3.31 3.28
N CYS A 348 -15.27 2.43 2.32
CA CYS A 348 -15.40 2.80 0.91
C CYS A 348 -16.53 3.83 0.72
N LEU A 349 -17.70 3.59 1.35
CA LEU A 349 -18.84 4.51 1.32
C LEU A 349 -18.47 5.87 1.91
N SER A 350 -17.91 5.88 3.12
CA SER A 350 -17.54 7.11 3.83
C SER A 350 -16.54 7.95 3.04
N VAL A 351 -15.48 7.32 2.46
CA VAL A 351 -14.48 8.02 1.66
C VAL A 351 -15.09 8.58 0.38
N ALA A 352 -15.90 7.79 -0.33
CA ALA A 352 -16.55 8.23 -1.56
C ALA A 352 -17.51 9.41 -1.33
N GLU A 353 -18.35 9.36 -0.30
CA GLU A 353 -19.27 10.44 0.07
C GLU A 353 -18.53 11.71 0.50
N HIS A 354 -17.47 11.54 1.32
CA HIS A 354 -16.67 12.67 1.78
C HIS A 354 -15.95 13.36 0.62
N LEU A 355 -15.27 12.61 -0.24
CA LEU A 355 -14.59 13.18 -1.41
C LEU A 355 -15.57 13.83 -2.37
N ARG A 356 -16.70 13.19 -2.62
CA ARG A 356 -17.76 13.77 -3.46
C ARG A 356 -18.31 15.10 -2.87
N GLY A 357 -18.39 15.20 -1.56
CA GLY A 357 -18.79 16.43 -0.87
C GLY A 357 -17.73 17.54 -0.91
N ALA A 358 -16.47 17.16 -0.74
CA ALA A 358 -15.33 18.08 -0.69
C ALA A 358 -14.84 18.53 -2.08
N LEU A 359 -15.12 17.77 -3.12
CA LEU A 359 -14.64 17.98 -4.50
C LEU A 359 -15.76 18.56 -5.40
N LYS A 360 -16.69 19.30 -4.83
CA LYS A 360 -17.68 20.05 -5.62
C LYS A 360 -17.02 21.18 -6.37
N PRO A 361 -17.45 21.46 -7.62
CA PRO A 361 -17.01 22.64 -8.35
C PRO A 361 -17.19 23.89 -7.50
N SER A 362 -16.11 24.65 -7.28
CA SER A 362 -16.21 25.94 -6.64
C SER A 362 -16.76 26.98 -7.62
N ALA A 363 -17.53 27.95 -7.13
CA ALA A 363 -18.12 29.00 -7.96
C ALA A 363 -17.07 29.86 -8.71
N ASP A 364 -15.80 29.78 -8.31
CA ASP A 364 -14.67 30.52 -8.89
C ASP A 364 -13.79 29.68 -9.87
N GLY A 365 -14.22 28.45 -10.21
CA GLY A 365 -13.55 27.59 -11.19
C GLY A 365 -12.16 27.10 -10.80
N ARG A 366 -11.77 27.20 -9.53
CA ARG A 366 -10.44 26.78 -9.03
C ARG A 366 -10.47 25.38 -8.44
N ASP A 367 -11.20 24.49 -9.07
CA ASP A 367 -11.47 23.18 -8.51
C ASP A 367 -10.34 22.19 -8.53
N MET A 368 -10.28 21.43 -7.45
CA MET A 368 -9.34 20.33 -7.30
C MET A 368 -9.71 19.09 -8.13
N PHE A 369 -10.96 18.98 -8.59
CA PHE A 369 -11.42 18.05 -9.61
C PHE A 369 -12.38 18.80 -10.53
N GLU A 370 -11.95 19.04 -11.74
CA GLU A 370 -12.81 19.62 -12.78
C GLU A 370 -13.89 18.62 -13.26
N ARG A 371 -14.01 17.46 -12.57
CA ARG A 371 -14.90 16.36 -12.94
C ARG A 371 -15.76 15.92 -11.76
N PRO A 372 -17.05 15.72 -12.01
CA PRO A 372 -17.93 15.16 -10.99
C PRO A 372 -17.53 13.70 -10.72
N LEU A 373 -17.31 13.38 -9.45
CA LEU A 373 -17.27 11.97 -9.06
C LEU A 373 -18.65 11.35 -9.26
N PRO A 374 -18.72 10.11 -9.77
CA PRO A 374 -19.99 9.40 -9.95
C PRO A 374 -20.79 9.30 -8.65
N GLU A 375 -22.09 9.10 -8.78
CA GLU A 375 -22.91 8.81 -7.62
C GLU A 375 -22.54 7.47 -7.02
N VAL A 376 -22.59 7.42 -5.67
CA VAL A 376 -22.36 6.17 -4.95
C VAL A 376 -23.52 5.24 -5.21
N PRO A 377 -23.30 4.01 -5.71
CA PRO A 377 -24.36 3.07 -6.01
C PRO A 377 -25.22 2.77 -4.77
N GLN A 378 -26.53 2.70 -4.97
CA GLN A 378 -27.48 2.45 -3.89
C GLN A 378 -27.22 1.12 -3.17
N TRP A 379 -26.82 0.08 -3.92
CA TRP A 379 -26.51 -1.23 -3.35
C TRP A 379 -25.36 -1.18 -2.32
N LEU A 380 -24.40 -0.25 -2.46
CA LEU A 380 -23.32 -0.08 -1.48
C LEU A 380 -23.87 0.45 -0.15
N GLN A 381 -24.75 1.45 -0.19
CA GLN A 381 -25.44 1.95 1.00
C GLN A 381 -26.30 0.86 1.67
N ASP A 382 -27.00 0.07 0.86
CA ASP A 382 -27.86 -1.02 1.36
C ASP A 382 -27.03 -2.14 2.02
N LYS A 383 -25.88 -2.50 1.48
CA LYS A 383 -24.97 -3.46 2.11
C LYS A 383 -24.43 -2.97 3.44
N VAL A 384 -24.03 -1.70 3.50
CA VAL A 384 -23.55 -1.08 4.75
C VAL A 384 -24.66 -1.08 5.80
N LYS A 385 -25.89 -0.70 5.44
CA LYS A 385 -27.05 -0.74 6.34
C LYS A 385 -27.35 -2.15 6.86
N LYS A 386 -27.14 -3.19 6.04
CA LYS A 386 -27.31 -4.62 6.40
C LYS A 386 -26.15 -5.17 7.22
N GLY A 387 -25.07 -4.40 7.43
CA GLY A 387 -23.88 -4.90 8.12
C GLY A 387 -23.02 -5.88 7.29
N GLU A 388 -23.25 -5.95 5.98
CA GLU A 388 -22.44 -6.75 5.04
C GLU A 388 -21.20 -5.93 4.62
N LEU A 389 -20.19 -5.85 5.50
CA LEU A 389 -19.08 -4.91 5.39
C LEU A 389 -17.81 -5.52 4.76
N GLY A 390 -17.88 -6.70 4.19
CA GLY A 390 -16.75 -7.39 3.60
C GLY A 390 -16.06 -8.35 4.56
N ARG A 391 -14.74 -8.49 4.45
CA ARG A 391 -13.92 -9.45 5.21
C ARG A 391 -14.15 -9.39 6.72
N LYS A 392 -14.28 -8.19 7.30
CA LYS A 392 -14.44 -8.01 8.75
C LYS A 392 -15.74 -8.61 9.33
N THR A 393 -16.77 -8.75 8.47
CA THR A 393 -18.06 -9.36 8.85
C THR A 393 -18.29 -10.74 8.23
N GLY A 394 -17.33 -11.24 7.44
CA GLY A 394 -17.42 -12.51 6.74
C GLY A 394 -18.27 -12.48 5.46
N LYS A 395 -18.90 -11.35 5.16
CA LYS A 395 -19.75 -11.14 3.99
C LYS A 395 -19.71 -9.71 3.51
N GLY A 396 -19.56 -9.53 2.21
CA GLY A 396 -19.56 -8.25 1.52
C GLY A 396 -20.04 -8.41 0.08
N LEU A 397 -19.22 -8.01 -0.87
CA LEU A 397 -19.37 -8.33 -2.29
C LEU A 397 -19.03 -9.79 -2.56
N TYR A 398 -18.08 -10.34 -1.80
CA TYR A 398 -17.77 -11.77 -1.71
C TYR A 398 -18.22 -12.35 -0.37
N GLU A 399 -18.36 -13.68 -0.32
CA GLU A 399 -18.31 -14.41 0.93
C GLU A 399 -16.85 -14.61 1.34
N TRP A 400 -16.56 -14.56 2.66
CA TRP A 400 -15.22 -14.73 3.19
C TRP A 400 -15.13 -15.94 4.10
N LYS A 401 -14.23 -16.87 3.75
CA LYS A 401 -13.97 -18.08 4.55
C LYS A 401 -12.49 -18.16 4.90
N ASN A 402 -12.16 -18.31 6.17
CA ASN A 402 -10.77 -18.37 6.66
C ASN A 402 -9.92 -17.17 6.21
N GLY A 403 -10.52 -15.97 6.13
CA GLY A 403 -9.84 -14.74 5.72
C GLY A 403 -9.54 -14.62 4.21
N LYS A 404 -10.17 -15.46 3.37
CA LYS A 404 -10.07 -15.41 1.91
C LYS A 404 -11.43 -15.22 1.28
N ALA A 405 -11.48 -14.40 0.24
CA ALA A 405 -12.67 -14.26 -0.59
C ALA A 405 -12.97 -15.57 -1.33
N VAL A 406 -14.23 -15.97 -1.35
CA VAL A 406 -14.70 -17.12 -2.13
C VAL A 406 -15.05 -16.61 -3.52
N LYS A 407 -14.11 -16.77 -4.46
CA LYS A 407 -14.28 -16.38 -5.86
C LYS A 407 -14.67 -17.59 -6.71
N ASN A 408 -15.63 -17.42 -7.60
CA ASN A 408 -15.85 -18.35 -8.69
C ASN A 408 -14.76 -18.10 -9.77
N PRO A 409 -14.22 -19.14 -10.41
CA PRO A 409 -13.31 -18.88 -11.53
C PRO A 409 -14.05 -18.07 -12.60
N PRO A 410 -13.41 -17.02 -13.16
CA PRO A 410 -14.01 -16.32 -14.29
C PRO A 410 -14.31 -17.32 -15.43
N PRO A 411 -15.35 -17.11 -16.22
CA PRO A 411 -15.69 -18.00 -17.31
C PRO A 411 -14.46 -18.21 -18.22
N ALA A 412 -13.97 -19.46 -18.25
CA ALA A 412 -12.80 -19.79 -19.04
C ALA A 412 -13.13 -19.57 -20.53
N ALA A 413 -12.34 -18.73 -21.20
CA ALA A 413 -12.40 -18.66 -22.65
C ALA A 413 -12.01 -20.03 -23.22
N LYS A 414 -12.91 -20.66 -23.95
CA LYS A 414 -12.60 -21.91 -24.65
C LYS A 414 -11.52 -21.64 -25.71
N PRO A 415 -10.58 -22.56 -25.97
CA PRO A 415 -9.54 -22.37 -26.98
C PRO A 415 -10.08 -21.99 -28.37
N ASP A 416 -11.26 -22.49 -28.72
CA ASP A 416 -11.92 -22.32 -30.02
C ASP A 416 -13.10 -21.33 -29.95
N ASP A 417 -13.12 -20.40 -29.00
CA ASP A 417 -14.18 -19.41 -28.88
C ASP A 417 -14.07 -18.37 -30.00
N PRO A 418 -15.05 -18.28 -30.93
CA PRO A 418 -15.03 -17.32 -32.02
C PRO A 418 -15.01 -15.87 -31.53
N ASP A 419 -15.50 -15.59 -30.32
CA ASP A 419 -15.55 -14.26 -29.70
C ASP A 419 -14.33 -13.94 -28.84
N ARG A 420 -13.26 -14.74 -28.91
CA ARG A 420 -12.06 -14.58 -28.08
C ARG A 420 -11.39 -13.20 -28.25
N ALA A 421 -11.34 -12.70 -29.49
CA ALA A 421 -10.78 -11.38 -29.80
C ALA A 421 -11.65 -10.26 -29.20
N ALA A 422 -12.97 -10.32 -29.39
CA ALA A 422 -13.91 -9.36 -28.82
C ALA A 422 -13.85 -9.34 -27.28
N ARG A 423 -13.75 -10.52 -26.64
CA ARG A 423 -13.59 -10.59 -25.16
C ARG A 423 -12.25 -10.06 -24.67
N ALA A 424 -11.18 -10.20 -25.45
CA ALA A 424 -9.88 -9.61 -25.11
C ALA A 424 -9.93 -8.08 -25.21
N ASP A 425 -10.61 -7.54 -26.22
CA ASP A 425 -10.83 -6.10 -26.37
C ASP A 425 -11.73 -5.55 -25.26
N ASP A 426 -12.78 -6.27 -24.88
CA ASP A 426 -13.63 -5.93 -23.72
C ASP A 426 -12.82 -5.90 -22.42
N LEU A 427 -11.92 -6.87 -22.22
CA LEU A 427 -11.08 -6.93 -21.03
C LEU A 427 -10.06 -5.78 -20.99
N ALA A 428 -9.48 -5.44 -22.14
CA ALA A 428 -8.58 -4.29 -22.28
C ALA A 428 -9.30 -2.97 -22.00
N GLU A 429 -10.54 -2.81 -22.52
CA GLU A 429 -11.37 -1.64 -22.25
C GLU A 429 -11.75 -1.55 -20.77
N MET A 430 -12.14 -2.66 -20.12
CA MET A 430 -12.41 -2.68 -18.67
C MET A 430 -11.17 -2.27 -17.85
N THR A 431 -10.00 -2.76 -18.27
CA THR A 431 -8.74 -2.36 -17.64
C THR A 431 -8.50 -0.87 -17.79
N ASP A 432 -8.64 -0.32 -18.99
CA ASP A 432 -8.48 1.12 -19.25
C ASP A 432 -9.50 1.96 -18.48
N ARG A 433 -10.74 1.51 -18.36
CA ARG A 433 -11.78 2.18 -17.56
C ARG A 433 -11.42 2.31 -16.09
N MET A 434 -10.69 1.35 -15.52
CA MET A 434 -10.25 1.41 -14.13
C MET A 434 -8.92 2.15 -13.97
N ILE A 435 -7.93 1.79 -14.78
CA ILE A 435 -6.56 2.25 -14.59
C ILE A 435 -6.34 3.69 -15.07
N LEU A 436 -6.90 4.08 -16.22
CA LEU A 436 -6.63 5.42 -16.76
C LEU A 436 -7.21 6.55 -15.90
N PRO A 437 -8.41 6.47 -15.30
CA PRO A 437 -8.87 7.47 -14.34
C PRO A 437 -7.98 7.57 -13.08
N MET A 438 -7.41 6.46 -12.61
CA MET A 438 -6.43 6.46 -11.51
C MET A 438 -5.16 7.23 -11.93
N VAL A 439 -4.63 6.94 -13.11
CA VAL A 439 -3.43 7.63 -13.64
C VAL A 439 -3.71 9.11 -13.84
N ASP A 440 -4.86 9.45 -14.37
CA ASP A 440 -5.29 10.82 -14.61
C ASP A 440 -5.48 11.62 -13.30
N ALA A 441 -5.99 10.98 -12.24
CA ALA A 441 -6.04 11.58 -10.90
C ALA A 441 -4.63 11.83 -10.33
N CYS A 442 -3.65 10.97 -10.65
CA CYS A 442 -2.24 11.21 -10.31
C CYS A 442 -1.68 12.45 -11.03
N VAL A 443 -2.01 12.63 -12.31
CA VAL A 443 -1.65 13.83 -13.08
C VAL A 443 -2.28 15.09 -12.46
N ALA A 444 -3.55 15.02 -12.06
CA ALA A 444 -4.23 16.11 -11.37
C ALA A 444 -3.54 16.47 -10.05
N CYS A 445 -3.14 15.47 -9.25
CA CYS A 445 -2.40 15.68 -8.00
C CYS A 445 -1.06 16.38 -8.22
N LEU A 446 -0.35 16.03 -9.28
CA LEU A 446 0.90 16.67 -9.65
C LEU A 446 0.67 18.13 -10.09
N ARG A 447 -0.27 18.39 -11.01
CA ARG A 447 -0.66 19.74 -11.46
C ARG A 447 -1.05 20.65 -10.30
N GLN A 448 -1.82 20.13 -9.37
CA GLN A 448 -2.30 20.86 -8.18
C GLN A 448 -1.25 20.95 -7.07
N ARG A 449 -0.06 20.42 -7.28
CA ARG A 449 1.03 20.40 -6.31
C ARG A 449 0.65 19.74 -4.97
N VAL A 450 -0.25 18.76 -5.00
CA VAL A 450 -0.48 17.88 -3.86
C VAL A 450 0.79 17.08 -3.56
N VAL A 451 1.51 16.73 -4.62
CA VAL A 451 2.84 16.12 -4.59
C VAL A 451 3.81 16.94 -5.42
N ALA A 452 5.09 16.87 -5.09
CA ALA A 452 6.11 17.71 -5.68
C ALA A 452 6.53 17.26 -7.09
N ASP A 453 6.54 15.94 -7.35
CA ASP A 453 7.13 15.35 -8.56
C ASP A 453 6.57 13.96 -8.87
N GLU A 454 6.86 13.51 -10.12
CA GLU A 454 6.39 12.23 -10.67
C GLU A 454 6.91 11.00 -9.90
N GLU A 455 8.15 11.05 -9.43
CA GLU A 455 8.74 9.92 -8.70
C GLU A 455 8.08 9.70 -7.35
N THR A 456 7.67 10.78 -6.69
CA THR A 456 6.87 10.72 -5.47
C THR A 456 5.50 10.09 -5.74
N VAL A 457 4.84 10.45 -6.86
CA VAL A 457 3.58 9.81 -7.29
C VAL A 457 3.78 8.33 -7.53
N ASP A 458 4.76 7.96 -8.38
CA ASP A 458 5.01 6.57 -8.76
C ASP A 458 5.36 5.71 -7.53
N GLY A 459 6.24 6.19 -6.66
CA GLY A 459 6.60 5.52 -5.43
C GLY A 459 5.41 5.34 -4.48
N ALA A 460 4.64 6.41 -4.27
CA ALA A 460 3.46 6.37 -3.41
C ALA A 460 2.43 5.34 -3.89
N MET A 461 2.13 5.33 -5.18
CA MET A 461 1.15 4.39 -5.74
C MET A 461 1.64 2.94 -5.71
N ILE A 462 2.94 2.68 -5.93
CA ILE A 462 3.50 1.33 -5.81
C ILE A 462 3.44 0.84 -4.35
N PHE A 463 3.93 1.64 -3.40
CA PHE A 463 4.06 1.19 -2.00
C PHE A 463 2.78 1.39 -1.17
N GLY A 464 1.85 2.23 -1.62
CA GLY A 464 0.58 2.52 -0.95
C GLY A 464 -0.61 1.72 -1.48
N THR A 465 -0.61 1.35 -2.78
CA THR A 465 -1.72 0.64 -3.40
C THR A 465 -1.34 -0.71 -3.98
N GLY A 466 -0.02 -0.96 -4.15
CA GLY A 466 0.47 -2.11 -4.89
C GLY A 466 0.33 -1.96 -6.40
N PHE A 467 0.26 -0.73 -6.93
CA PHE A 467 0.30 -0.53 -8.38
C PHE A 467 1.46 -1.32 -8.99
N ALA A 468 1.18 -2.03 -10.07
CA ALA A 468 2.05 -3.03 -10.67
C ALA A 468 3.54 -2.60 -10.72
N PRO A 469 4.44 -3.13 -9.86
CA PRO A 469 5.83 -2.67 -9.77
C PRO A 469 6.60 -2.87 -11.08
N PHE A 470 6.31 -3.92 -11.82
CA PHE A 470 6.95 -4.19 -13.12
C PHE A 470 6.55 -3.19 -14.22
N ARG A 471 5.59 -2.27 -13.94
CA ARG A 471 5.21 -1.13 -14.79
C ARG A 471 5.88 0.17 -14.38
N GLY A 472 6.59 0.20 -13.23
CA GLY A 472 7.40 1.33 -12.79
C GLY A 472 6.64 2.51 -12.16
N GLY A 473 5.33 2.38 -11.97
CA GLY A 473 4.44 3.41 -11.42
C GLY A 473 3.45 3.97 -12.45
N PRO A 474 2.39 4.68 -12.01
CA PRO A 474 1.32 5.14 -12.89
C PRO A 474 1.77 6.14 -13.96
N LEU A 475 2.61 7.13 -13.60
CA LEU A 475 3.08 8.13 -14.55
C LEU A 475 4.15 7.55 -15.49
N HIS A 476 5.04 6.72 -14.96
CA HIS A 476 5.99 5.97 -15.77
C HIS A 476 5.29 5.02 -16.76
N TYR A 477 4.24 4.34 -16.33
CA TYR A 477 3.38 3.52 -17.20
C TYR A 477 2.77 4.35 -18.32
N ALA A 478 2.23 5.53 -18.01
CA ALA A 478 1.65 6.41 -19.02
C ALA A 478 2.68 6.85 -20.07
N ARG A 479 3.91 7.20 -19.64
CA ARG A 479 5.02 7.53 -20.54
C ARG A 479 5.41 6.34 -21.42
N THR A 480 5.52 5.15 -20.83
CA THR A 480 5.89 3.93 -21.55
C THR A 480 4.82 3.52 -22.58
N ARG A 481 3.54 3.71 -22.25
CA ARG A 481 2.41 3.49 -23.17
C ARG A 481 2.36 4.55 -24.28
N GLY A 482 2.96 5.71 -24.03
CA GLY A 482 2.91 6.90 -24.89
C GLY A 482 1.76 7.83 -24.49
N ILE A 483 2.09 9.06 -24.08
CA ILE A 483 1.10 10.07 -23.64
C ILE A 483 -0.02 10.26 -24.67
N PRO A 484 0.26 10.41 -25.99
CA PRO A 484 -0.81 10.54 -26.98
C PRO A 484 -1.76 9.35 -27.02
N ASN A 485 -1.27 8.11 -26.83
CA ASN A 485 -2.10 6.91 -26.81
C ASN A 485 -3.01 6.88 -25.57
N VAL A 486 -2.51 7.35 -24.43
CA VAL A 486 -3.28 7.46 -23.17
C VAL A 486 -4.39 8.49 -23.33
N LEU A 487 -4.07 9.67 -23.88
CA LEU A 487 -5.06 10.73 -24.12
C LEU A 487 -6.15 10.25 -25.08
N GLN A 488 -5.78 9.62 -26.20
CA GLN A 488 -6.75 9.07 -27.14
C GLN A 488 -7.66 8.01 -26.49
N ALA A 489 -7.11 7.18 -25.59
CA ALA A 489 -7.90 6.18 -24.87
C ALA A 489 -8.87 6.87 -23.89
N LEU A 490 -8.43 7.88 -23.13
CA LEU A 490 -9.29 8.67 -22.25
C LEU A 490 -10.41 9.39 -23.03
N GLU A 491 -10.10 9.99 -24.18
CA GLU A 491 -11.08 10.67 -25.02
C GLU A 491 -12.14 9.69 -25.56
N ARG A 492 -11.72 8.49 -25.98
CA ARG A 492 -12.65 7.41 -26.40
C ARG A 492 -13.57 7.00 -25.23
N LEU A 493 -13.00 6.83 -24.04
CA LEU A 493 -13.78 6.51 -22.85
C LEU A 493 -14.73 7.65 -22.48
N ALA A 494 -14.29 8.91 -22.61
CA ALA A 494 -15.15 10.08 -22.36
C ALA A 494 -16.32 10.13 -23.35
N ALA A 495 -16.09 9.88 -24.62
CA ALA A 495 -17.16 9.81 -25.63
C ALA A 495 -18.17 8.67 -25.37
N LYS A 496 -17.71 7.52 -24.85
CA LYS A 496 -18.54 6.34 -24.61
C LYS A 496 -19.24 6.34 -23.23
N TYR A 497 -18.54 6.83 -22.19
CA TYR A 497 -18.96 6.69 -20.80
C TYR A 497 -19.13 8.02 -20.05
N GLY A 498 -18.86 9.14 -20.70
CA GLY A 498 -19.11 10.49 -20.21
C GLY A 498 -17.89 11.21 -19.61
N GLU A 499 -18.10 12.47 -19.24
CA GLU A 499 -17.09 13.49 -18.88
C GLU A 499 -16.14 13.08 -17.76
N ARG A 500 -16.46 12.09 -16.96
CA ARG A 500 -15.59 11.59 -15.90
C ARG A 500 -14.28 10.97 -16.40
N PHE A 501 -14.16 10.73 -17.72
CA PHE A 501 -12.94 10.26 -18.38
C PHE A 501 -12.19 11.37 -19.13
N ARG A 502 -12.70 12.62 -19.09
CA ARG A 502 -12.02 13.74 -19.75
C ARG A 502 -10.59 13.88 -19.22
N PRO A 503 -9.55 13.96 -20.08
CA PRO A 503 -8.16 14.12 -19.62
C PRO A 503 -7.95 15.37 -18.77
N ASP A 504 -7.17 15.28 -17.70
CA ASP A 504 -6.78 16.43 -16.88
C ASP A 504 -5.89 17.38 -17.68
N PRO A 505 -6.02 18.73 -17.55
CA PRO A 505 -5.15 19.69 -18.23
C PRO A 505 -3.65 19.50 -17.93
N GLY A 506 -3.32 18.88 -16.80
CA GLY A 506 -1.94 18.58 -16.39
C GLY A 506 -1.17 17.67 -17.32
N TRP A 507 -1.84 16.92 -18.20
CA TRP A 507 -1.19 16.10 -19.21
C TRP A 507 -0.27 16.90 -20.12
N SER A 508 -0.58 18.19 -20.36
CA SER A 508 0.27 19.10 -21.15
C SER A 508 1.64 19.34 -20.51
N GLN A 509 1.79 19.10 -19.21
CA GLN A 509 3.07 19.26 -18.49
C GLN A 509 3.92 17.98 -18.57
N LEU A 510 3.32 16.85 -18.95
CA LEU A 510 3.97 15.55 -19.07
C LEU A 510 4.34 15.18 -20.52
N ALA A 511 3.76 15.88 -21.49
CA ALA A 511 3.94 15.67 -22.94
C ALA A 511 5.33 16.09 -23.43
#